data_d97baf8f26a10330bf8ddc894a5364fd
#
_entry.id   d97baf8f26a10330bf8ddc894a5364fd
#
_cell.length_a   1.000
_cell.length_b   1.000
_cell.length_c   1.000
_cell.angle_alpha   90.00
_cell.angle_beta   90.00
_cell.angle_gamma   90.00
#
_symmetry.space_group_name_H-M   'P 1'
#
loop_
_entity.id
_entity.type
_entity.pdbx_description
1 polymer ?
#
loop_
_entity_poly.entity_id
_entity_poly.type
_entity_poly.pdbx_seq_one_letter_code
_entity_poly.pdbx_strand_id
1 'polypeptide(L)'
;AKFVSEYTAEKVSKLSGVPERNLVALAELYADPKTKVTSYWTMGFNQHTRGTWVNNQIYNCHLLVGKISEPGNSPFSLTGQPSACGTAREVGTFAHRLPADMLLANPEHRKIAEKIWQLPEGTIVGQIGYHAVLQDRMLKDGKLNFYWTTTTNNMQAGPNINGERWPGFRNPENFIVVSDAYPTVTALAADLILPTAMWAEKEGAFGNAERRGQFWRQMVKAPGESKS
;
A
#
# COMPACT_ATOMS: atom_id res chain seq x y z
N ALA A 1 17.71 -6.99 25.04
CA ALA A 1 17.25 -7.86 26.14
C ALA A 1 16.51 -7.07 27.22
N LYS A 2 17.13 -6.05 27.86
CA LYS A 2 16.48 -5.29 28.96
C LYS A 2 15.13 -4.68 28.59
N PHE A 3 14.99 -4.12 27.38
CA PHE A 3 13.76 -3.49 26.90
C PHE A 3 12.56 -4.45 26.81
N VAL A 4 12.81 -5.71 26.47
CA VAL A 4 11.76 -6.74 26.30
C VAL A 4 11.68 -7.72 27.49
N SER A 5 12.45 -7.51 28.54
CA SER A 5 12.52 -8.46 29.67
C SER A 5 11.21 -8.66 30.42
N GLU A 6 10.31 -7.69 30.36
CA GLU A 6 8.97 -7.79 30.95
C GLU A 6 8.01 -8.71 30.17
N TYR A 7 8.33 -9.01 28.91
CA TYR A 7 7.51 -9.88 28.04
C TYR A 7 7.99 -11.32 28.15
N THR A 8 7.71 -11.96 29.29
CA THR A 8 7.96 -13.38 29.47
C THR A 8 7.04 -14.22 28.59
N ALA A 9 7.40 -15.48 28.32
CA ALA A 9 6.56 -16.40 27.54
C ALA A 9 5.15 -16.56 28.14
N GLU A 10 5.06 -16.60 29.49
CA GLU A 10 3.78 -16.62 30.20
C GLU A 10 2.94 -15.37 29.94
N LYS A 11 3.54 -14.17 30.06
CA LYS A 11 2.86 -12.90 29.80
C LYS A 11 2.38 -12.81 28.35
N VAL A 12 3.25 -13.18 27.40
CA VAL A 12 2.90 -13.17 25.96
C VAL A 12 1.80 -14.17 25.67
N SER A 13 1.84 -15.35 26.27
CA SER A 13 0.77 -16.36 26.14
C SER A 13 -0.58 -15.80 26.59
N LYS A 14 -0.63 -15.14 27.75
CA LYS A 14 -1.86 -14.51 28.27
C LYS A 14 -2.38 -13.39 27.35
N LEU A 15 -1.48 -12.59 26.76
CA LEU A 15 -1.86 -11.48 25.88
C LEU A 15 -2.30 -11.92 24.48
N SER A 16 -1.65 -12.94 23.93
CA SER A 16 -1.85 -13.39 22.55
C SER A 16 -2.84 -14.55 22.40
N GLY A 17 -3.08 -15.29 23.48
CA GLY A 17 -3.83 -16.55 23.44
C GLY A 17 -3.02 -17.74 22.89
N VAL A 18 -1.76 -17.54 22.49
CA VAL A 18 -0.88 -18.61 22.02
C VAL A 18 -0.34 -19.38 23.21
N PRO A 19 -0.45 -20.71 23.28
CA PRO A 19 0.10 -21.50 24.37
C PRO A 19 1.61 -21.27 24.56
N GLU A 20 2.08 -21.13 25.80
CA GLU A 20 3.49 -20.85 26.12
C GLU A 20 4.44 -21.84 25.45
N ARG A 21 4.13 -23.14 25.48
CA ARG A 21 4.90 -24.19 24.83
C ARG A 21 5.13 -23.92 23.32
N ASN A 22 4.17 -23.32 22.63
CA ASN A 22 4.27 -23.02 21.21
C ASN A 22 5.17 -21.79 20.96
N LEU A 23 5.14 -20.82 21.87
CA LEU A 23 6.05 -19.66 21.84
C LEU A 23 7.51 -20.11 22.02
N VAL A 24 7.74 -21.00 22.99
CA VAL A 24 9.09 -21.56 23.25
C VAL A 24 9.55 -22.38 22.05
N ALA A 25 8.72 -23.28 21.53
CA ALA A 25 9.06 -24.10 20.36
C ALA A 25 9.39 -23.22 19.12
N LEU A 26 8.64 -22.14 18.89
CA LEU A 26 8.93 -21.20 17.82
C LEU A 26 10.29 -20.52 18.03
N ALA A 27 10.60 -20.07 19.25
CA ALA A 27 11.89 -19.48 19.59
C ALA A 27 13.06 -20.46 19.39
N GLU A 28 12.89 -21.73 19.75
CA GLU A 28 13.86 -22.79 19.52
C GLU A 28 14.12 -23.03 18.02
N LEU A 29 13.06 -23.04 17.19
CA LEU A 29 13.20 -23.13 15.72
C LEU A 29 14.00 -21.96 15.14
N TYR A 30 13.76 -20.74 15.63
CA TYR A 30 14.55 -19.57 15.22
C TYR A 30 16.00 -19.68 15.69
N ALA A 31 16.24 -20.18 16.90
CA ALA A 31 17.58 -20.28 17.50
C ALA A 31 18.42 -21.45 16.94
N ASP A 32 17.80 -22.52 16.46
CA ASP A 32 18.51 -23.69 15.93
C ASP A 32 19.29 -23.32 14.65
N PRO A 33 20.64 -23.40 14.66
CA PRO A 33 21.46 -23.02 13.51
C PRO A 33 21.27 -23.94 12.27
N LYS A 34 20.73 -25.15 12.46
CA LYS A 34 20.49 -26.10 11.40
C LYS A 34 19.15 -25.88 10.70
N THR A 35 18.21 -25.25 11.36
CA THR A 35 16.86 -24.97 10.82
C THR A 35 16.89 -23.69 10.03
N LYS A 36 16.43 -23.70 8.81
CA LYS A 36 16.19 -22.50 8.00
C LYS A 36 14.80 -21.96 8.25
N VAL A 37 14.67 -20.64 8.36
CA VAL A 37 13.41 -19.98 8.68
C VAL A 37 13.11 -18.88 7.66
N THR A 38 11.96 -18.95 7.02
CA THR A 38 11.40 -17.86 6.23
C THR A 38 10.08 -17.41 6.84
N SER A 39 10.00 -16.13 7.20
CA SER A 39 8.79 -15.54 7.79
C SER A 39 8.02 -14.77 6.73
N TYR A 40 6.84 -15.27 6.38
CA TYR A 40 5.95 -14.61 5.44
C TYR A 40 4.99 -13.67 6.18
N TRP A 41 4.84 -12.45 5.67
CA TRP A 41 3.92 -11.47 6.22
C TRP A 41 3.36 -10.56 5.11
N THR A 42 2.26 -9.87 5.38
CA THR A 42 1.67 -8.88 4.49
C THR A 42 0.78 -7.90 5.27
N MET A 43 -0.33 -7.47 4.71
CA MET A 43 -1.20 -6.39 5.19
C MET A 43 -1.77 -6.63 6.59
N GLY A 44 -1.85 -7.87 7.06
CA GLY A 44 -2.19 -8.20 8.44
C GLY A 44 -1.27 -7.56 9.48
N PHE A 45 -0.03 -7.24 9.10
CA PHE A 45 0.92 -6.48 9.91
C PHE A 45 0.98 -5.01 9.52
N ASN A 46 1.28 -4.70 8.24
CA ASN A 46 1.62 -3.34 7.82
C ASN A 46 0.42 -2.39 7.70
N GLN A 47 -0.81 -2.88 7.58
CA GLN A 47 -2.01 -2.04 7.55
C GLN A 47 -2.67 -1.86 8.94
N HIS A 48 -1.89 -1.89 10.00
CA HIS A 48 -2.31 -1.58 11.37
C HIS A 48 -1.71 -0.27 11.85
N THR A 49 -2.26 0.30 12.91
CA THR A 49 -1.85 1.59 13.50
C THR A 49 -0.34 1.70 13.75
N ARG A 50 0.31 0.60 14.12
CA ARG A 50 1.76 0.51 14.33
C ARG A 50 2.42 -0.50 13.39
N GLY A 51 1.90 -0.63 12.19
CA GLY A 51 2.31 -1.66 11.22
C GLY A 51 3.80 -1.67 10.91
N THR A 52 4.43 -0.51 10.70
CA THR A 52 5.88 -0.40 10.48
C THR A 52 6.68 -0.99 11.65
N TRP A 53 6.27 -0.73 12.90
CA TRP A 53 6.95 -1.26 14.08
C TRP A 53 6.77 -2.76 14.22
N VAL A 54 5.58 -3.27 13.91
CA VAL A 54 5.31 -4.72 13.91
C VAL A 54 6.17 -5.42 12.86
N ASN A 55 6.26 -4.87 11.64
CA ASN A 55 7.14 -5.40 10.61
C ASN A 55 8.60 -5.43 11.06
N ASN A 56 9.06 -4.37 11.71
CA ASN A 56 10.43 -4.31 12.23
C ASN A 56 10.70 -5.40 13.27
N GLN A 57 9.70 -5.86 14.03
CA GLN A 57 9.90 -6.97 14.97
C GLN A 57 10.18 -8.29 14.23
N ILE A 58 9.57 -8.53 13.08
CA ILE A 58 9.89 -9.71 12.26
C ILE A 58 11.35 -9.64 11.80
N TYR A 59 11.78 -8.48 11.29
CA TYR A 59 13.19 -8.28 10.91
C TYR A 59 14.13 -8.45 12.09
N ASN A 60 13.78 -7.91 13.26
CA ASN A 60 14.57 -8.03 14.46
C ASN A 60 14.75 -9.49 14.91
N CYS A 61 13.71 -10.33 14.79
CA CYS A 61 13.83 -11.76 15.08
C CYS A 61 14.85 -12.44 14.17
N HIS A 62 14.79 -12.17 12.86
CA HIS A 62 15.74 -12.72 11.90
C HIS A 62 17.16 -12.21 12.11
N LEU A 63 17.33 -10.90 12.36
CA LEU A 63 18.62 -10.27 12.64
C LEU A 63 19.26 -10.81 13.91
N LEU A 64 18.46 -11.02 14.97
CA LEU A 64 18.94 -11.51 16.25
C LEU A 64 19.63 -12.87 16.15
N VAL A 65 19.13 -13.73 15.26
CA VAL A 65 19.66 -15.10 15.07
C VAL A 65 20.48 -15.26 13.78
N GLY A 66 20.72 -14.17 13.05
CA GLY A 66 21.53 -14.17 11.82
C GLY A 66 20.87 -14.85 10.63
N LYS A 67 19.57 -15.10 10.67
CA LYS A 67 18.81 -15.79 9.60
C LYS A 67 18.25 -14.80 8.58
N ILE A 68 19.12 -14.13 7.86
CA ILE A 68 18.77 -13.11 6.86
C ILE A 68 19.72 -13.20 5.66
N SER A 69 19.18 -12.90 4.47
CA SER A 69 19.93 -12.83 3.20
C SER A 69 20.65 -14.12 2.80
N GLU A 70 20.16 -15.25 3.26
CA GLU A 70 20.61 -16.60 2.84
C GLU A 70 19.46 -17.38 2.22
N PRO A 71 19.72 -18.27 1.26
CA PRO A 71 18.68 -19.14 0.72
C PRO A 71 17.95 -19.94 1.81
N GLY A 72 16.63 -19.72 1.94
CA GLY A 72 15.79 -20.32 2.95
C GLY A 72 15.75 -19.59 4.30
N ASN A 73 16.50 -18.48 4.47
CA ASN A 73 16.49 -17.64 5.66
C ASN A 73 16.17 -16.20 5.29
N SER A 74 14.94 -15.74 5.49
CA SER A 74 14.59 -14.34 5.27
C SER A 74 13.21 -13.97 5.83
N PRO A 75 13.02 -12.74 6.31
CA PRO A 75 11.70 -12.15 6.38
C PRO A 75 11.23 -11.81 4.95
N PHE A 76 10.00 -12.17 4.60
CA PHE A 76 9.50 -12.00 3.24
C PHE A 76 8.09 -11.38 3.22
N SER A 77 7.98 -10.22 2.59
CA SER A 77 6.68 -9.58 2.38
C SER A 77 5.95 -10.21 1.20
N LEU A 78 4.79 -10.81 1.46
CA LEU A 78 3.89 -11.32 0.43
C LEU A 78 2.98 -10.20 -0.08
N THR A 79 3.54 -9.18 -0.70
CA THR A 79 2.77 -8.13 -1.33
C THR A 79 2.02 -8.72 -2.53
N GLY A 80 0.69 -8.88 -2.40
CA GLY A 80 -0.12 -9.68 -3.32
C GLY A 80 -0.67 -8.93 -4.53
N GLN A 81 -0.64 -7.60 -4.52
CA GLN A 81 -1.21 -6.81 -5.61
C GLN A 81 -0.31 -6.85 -6.85
N PRO A 82 -0.88 -7.08 -8.06
CA PRO A 82 -0.13 -6.94 -9.29
C PRO A 82 0.56 -5.57 -9.37
N SER A 83 1.77 -5.56 -9.87
CA SER A 83 2.62 -4.35 -9.99
C SER A 83 3.07 -3.69 -8.69
N ALA A 84 2.57 -4.08 -7.52
CA ALA A 84 2.99 -3.44 -6.26
C ALA A 84 4.48 -3.59 -5.98
N CYS A 85 5.06 -4.78 -6.22
CA CYS A 85 6.50 -5.05 -6.12
C CYS A 85 7.19 -5.13 -7.49
N GLY A 86 6.46 -4.94 -8.58
CA GLY A 86 6.98 -5.09 -9.94
C GLY A 86 7.21 -3.76 -10.64
N THR A 87 6.23 -2.87 -10.64
CA THR A 87 6.23 -1.66 -11.45
C THR A 87 5.72 -0.41 -10.74
N ALA A 88 4.99 -0.52 -9.63
CA ALA A 88 4.40 0.64 -8.97
C ALA A 88 5.43 1.70 -8.58
N ARG A 89 6.61 1.29 -8.13
CA ARG A 89 7.70 2.20 -7.78
C ARG A 89 8.36 2.79 -9.03
N GLU A 90 8.56 1.99 -10.03
CA GLU A 90 9.23 2.34 -11.28
C GLU A 90 8.41 3.32 -12.13
N VAL A 91 7.09 3.25 -12.05
CA VAL A 91 6.20 4.20 -12.75
C VAL A 91 5.91 5.48 -11.95
N GLY A 92 6.41 5.58 -10.72
CA GLY A 92 6.31 6.79 -9.91
C GLY A 92 4.94 6.99 -9.23
N THR A 93 4.26 5.93 -8.83
CA THR A 93 2.93 6.04 -8.17
C THR A 93 2.97 6.59 -6.75
N PHE A 94 4.14 6.65 -6.11
CA PHE A 94 4.29 7.25 -4.79
C PHE A 94 4.48 8.76 -4.87
N ALA A 95 3.87 9.50 -3.96
CA ALA A 95 3.89 10.97 -3.96
C ALA A 95 5.29 11.61 -3.95
N HIS A 96 6.32 10.87 -3.50
CA HIS A 96 7.72 11.33 -3.46
C HIS A 96 8.58 10.84 -4.65
N ARG A 97 7.97 10.13 -5.59
CA ARG A 97 8.64 9.49 -6.73
C ARG A 97 8.22 10.09 -8.06
N LEU A 98 9.11 9.97 -9.01
CA LEU A 98 8.90 10.12 -10.44
C LEU A 98 9.23 8.77 -11.11
N PRO A 99 8.86 8.54 -12.37
CA PRO A 99 9.19 7.30 -13.07
C PRO A 99 10.69 6.97 -13.04
N ALA A 100 11.03 5.69 -13.23
CA ALA A 100 12.39 5.16 -13.24
C ALA A 100 13.16 5.42 -11.92
N ASP A 101 12.49 5.27 -10.78
CA ASP A 101 13.05 5.49 -9.44
C ASP A 101 13.57 6.92 -9.16
N MET A 102 13.28 7.87 -10.04
CA MET A 102 13.62 9.27 -9.80
C MET A 102 12.88 9.84 -8.59
N LEU A 103 13.49 10.82 -7.94
CA LEU A 103 12.96 11.47 -6.73
C LEU A 103 12.39 12.84 -7.08
N LEU A 104 11.18 13.12 -6.61
CA LEU A 104 10.51 14.40 -6.77
C LEU A 104 11.30 15.56 -6.14
N ALA A 105 11.95 15.33 -5.01
CA ALA A 105 12.77 16.33 -4.31
C ALA A 105 14.02 16.74 -5.10
N ASN A 106 14.50 15.92 -6.04
CA ASN A 106 15.68 16.22 -6.83
C ASN A 106 15.31 17.11 -8.05
N PRO A 107 15.82 18.35 -8.17
CA PRO A 107 15.49 19.23 -9.27
C PRO A 107 15.91 18.70 -10.65
N GLU A 108 17.02 17.98 -10.76
CA GLU A 108 17.46 17.40 -12.02
C GLU A 108 16.53 16.27 -12.49
N HIS A 109 16.01 15.47 -11.56
CA HIS A 109 15.03 14.45 -11.88
C HIS A 109 13.71 15.07 -12.38
N ARG A 110 13.26 16.18 -11.79
CA ARG A 110 12.08 16.91 -12.29
C ARG A 110 12.29 17.43 -13.71
N LYS A 111 13.44 18.04 -14.00
CA LYS A 111 13.77 18.51 -15.36
C LYS A 111 13.75 17.37 -16.38
N ILE A 112 14.28 16.20 -16.03
CA ILE A 112 14.25 15.02 -16.90
C ILE A 112 12.81 14.60 -17.17
N ALA A 113 11.98 14.50 -16.13
CA ALA A 113 10.57 14.13 -16.27
C ALA A 113 9.78 15.15 -17.08
N GLU A 114 9.97 16.45 -16.82
CA GLU A 114 9.35 17.55 -17.56
C GLU A 114 9.70 17.49 -19.05
N LYS A 115 10.97 17.26 -19.36
CA LYS A 115 11.43 17.10 -20.75
C LYS A 115 10.75 15.91 -21.45
N ILE A 116 10.66 14.76 -20.78
CA ILE A 116 10.04 13.55 -21.33
C ILE A 116 8.53 13.77 -21.54
N TRP A 117 7.87 14.42 -20.59
CA TRP A 117 6.44 14.68 -20.64
C TRP A 117 6.07 15.94 -21.45
N GLN A 118 7.08 16.62 -22.03
CA GLN A 118 6.91 17.84 -22.83
C GLN A 118 6.20 18.97 -22.04
N LEU A 119 6.53 19.07 -20.74
CA LEU A 119 6.06 20.13 -19.87
C LEU A 119 7.03 21.32 -19.84
N PRO A 120 6.55 22.54 -19.61
CA PRO A 120 7.43 23.68 -19.33
C PRO A 120 8.30 23.41 -18.09
N GLU A 121 9.54 23.93 -18.10
CA GLU A 121 10.44 23.81 -16.95
C GLU A 121 9.81 24.45 -15.70
N GLY A 122 9.88 23.75 -14.56
CA GLY A 122 9.31 24.18 -13.30
C GLY A 122 7.83 23.88 -13.10
N THR A 123 7.20 23.14 -14.03
CA THR A 123 5.81 22.67 -13.88
C THR A 123 5.67 21.68 -12.73
N ILE A 124 6.64 20.77 -12.57
CA ILE A 124 6.63 19.78 -11.50
C ILE A 124 7.18 20.42 -10.23
N VAL A 125 6.30 20.67 -9.26
CA VAL A 125 6.71 21.20 -7.95
C VAL A 125 7.51 20.17 -7.16
N GLY A 126 8.54 20.61 -6.44
CA GLY A 126 9.40 19.72 -5.64
C GLY A 126 8.81 19.27 -4.30
N GLN A 127 7.62 19.76 -3.96
CA GLN A 127 6.97 19.43 -2.71
C GLN A 127 6.19 18.11 -2.84
N ILE A 128 6.43 17.20 -1.90
CA ILE A 128 5.71 15.94 -1.82
C ILE A 128 4.23 16.19 -1.52
N GLY A 129 3.35 15.49 -2.24
CA GLY A 129 1.91 15.55 -2.02
C GLY A 129 1.49 14.97 -0.67
N TYR A 130 0.25 15.20 -0.31
CA TYR A 130 -0.30 14.79 0.98
C TYR A 130 -0.63 13.29 1.01
N HIS A 131 -0.40 12.65 2.15
CA HIS A 131 -0.87 11.27 2.36
C HIS A 131 -2.40 11.22 2.51
N ALA A 132 -3.01 10.07 2.23
CA ALA A 132 -4.46 9.90 2.12
C ALA A 132 -5.27 10.48 3.30
N VAL A 133 -4.83 10.23 4.54
CA VAL A 133 -5.54 10.76 5.74
C VAL A 133 -5.50 12.29 5.79
N LEU A 134 -4.39 12.90 5.40
CA LEU A 134 -4.29 14.36 5.35
C LEU A 134 -5.14 14.93 4.20
N GLN A 135 -5.23 14.23 3.07
CA GLN A 135 -6.13 14.61 1.97
C GLN A 135 -7.60 14.62 2.44
N ASP A 136 -8.02 13.61 3.22
CA ASP A 136 -9.38 13.58 3.79
C ASP A 136 -9.65 14.79 4.70
N ARG A 137 -8.69 15.16 5.55
CA ARG A 137 -8.76 16.36 6.40
C ARG A 137 -8.84 17.63 5.57
N MET A 138 -8.01 17.74 4.55
CA MET A 138 -8.00 18.91 3.67
C MET A 138 -9.30 19.06 2.87
N LEU A 139 -9.89 17.94 2.46
CA LEU A 139 -11.19 17.91 1.81
C LEU A 139 -12.30 18.38 2.77
N LYS A 140 -12.27 17.88 4.02
CA LYS A 140 -13.18 18.32 5.10
C LYS A 140 -13.02 19.81 5.41
N ASP A 141 -11.79 20.30 5.46
CA ASP A 141 -11.46 21.67 5.82
C ASP A 141 -11.59 22.67 4.65
N GLY A 142 -12.07 22.23 3.49
CA GLY A 142 -12.24 23.04 2.29
C GLY A 142 -10.92 23.51 1.64
N LYS A 143 -9.81 22.87 1.97
CA LYS A 143 -8.48 23.12 1.35
C LYS A 143 -8.26 22.35 0.07
N LEU A 144 -9.02 21.28 -0.13
CA LEU A 144 -9.23 20.55 -1.38
C LEU A 144 -10.74 20.60 -1.66
N ASN A 145 -11.10 20.81 -2.91
CA ASN A 145 -12.49 20.83 -3.38
C ASN A 145 -12.74 19.84 -4.53
N PHE A 146 -11.74 19.08 -4.91
CA PHE A 146 -11.82 18.03 -5.92
C PHE A 146 -11.12 16.77 -5.42
N TYR A 147 -11.78 15.63 -5.54
CA TYR A 147 -11.19 14.34 -5.16
C TYR A 147 -11.62 13.22 -6.11
N TRP A 148 -10.65 12.54 -6.69
CA TRP A 148 -10.89 11.42 -7.56
C TRP A 148 -10.39 10.12 -6.94
N THR A 149 -11.31 9.23 -6.61
CA THR A 149 -11.03 7.90 -6.08
C THR A 149 -11.07 6.87 -7.20
N THR A 150 -10.03 6.07 -7.33
CA THR A 150 -9.94 5.01 -8.33
C THR A 150 -9.81 3.65 -7.65
N THR A 151 -10.76 2.75 -7.91
CA THR A 151 -10.77 1.33 -7.50
C THR A 151 -10.45 1.07 -6.03
N THR A 152 -10.98 1.90 -5.13
CA THR A 152 -10.87 1.69 -3.69
C THR A 152 -12.13 2.17 -2.94
N ASN A 153 -12.60 1.37 -2.00
CA ASN A 153 -13.80 1.69 -1.22
C ASN A 153 -13.45 2.46 0.07
N ASN A 154 -12.93 3.66 -0.12
CA ASN A 154 -12.41 4.51 0.96
C ASN A 154 -13.45 4.85 2.04
N MET A 155 -14.73 4.99 1.67
CA MET A 155 -15.82 5.29 2.59
C MET A 155 -16.14 4.13 3.54
N GLN A 156 -15.54 2.96 3.32
CA GLN A 156 -15.70 1.79 4.17
C GLN A 156 -14.37 1.34 4.80
N ALA A 157 -13.24 1.56 4.13
CA ALA A 157 -11.94 1.04 4.54
C ALA A 157 -11.01 2.09 5.18
N GLY A 158 -11.38 3.36 5.22
CA GLY A 158 -10.52 4.42 5.75
C GLY A 158 -10.57 4.55 7.28
N PRO A 159 -9.54 5.13 7.90
CA PRO A 159 -9.57 5.45 9.32
C PRO A 159 -10.50 6.63 9.60
N ASN A 160 -11.14 6.62 10.79
CA ASN A 160 -12.00 7.71 11.27
C ASN A 160 -12.98 8.27 10.23
N ILE A 161 -13.69 7.37 9.56
CA ILE A 161 -14.56 7.70 8.43
C ILE A 161 -15.57 8.79 8.79
N ASN A 162 -16.26 8.64 9.92
CA ASN A 162 -17.32 9.57 10.33
C ASN A 162 -16.79 10.96 10.74
N GLY A 163 -15.60 11.02 11.32
CA GLY A 163 -15.03 12.27 11.82
C GLY A 163 -14.23 13.07 10.79
N GLU A 164 -13.64 12.40 9.81
CA GLU A 164 -12.71 13.03 8.87
C GLU A 164 -13.12 12.86 7.40
N ARG A 165 -13.42 11.65 6.94
CA ARG A 165 -13.68 11.41 5.52
C ARG A 165 -15.09 11.77 5.11
N TRP A 166 -16.09 11.26 5.82
CA TRP A 166 -17.49 11.48 5.51
C TRP A 166 -17.86 12.98 5.39
N PRO A 167 -17.43 13.86 6.33
CA PRO A 167 -17.73 15.29 6.20
C PRO A 167 -17.17 15.93 4.93
N GLY A 168 -15.98 15.52 4.48
CA GLY A 168 -15.38 16.03 3.25
C GLY A 168 -16.09 15.53 1.98
N PHE A 169 -16.43 14.24 1.94
CA PHE A 169 -17.16 13.64 0.80
C PHE A 169 -18.59 14.16 0.66
N ARG A 170 -19.20 14.62 1.74
CA ARG A 170 -20.57 15.13 1.74
C ARG A 170 -20.66 16.66 1.79
N ASN A 171 -19.53 17.34 1.73
CA ASN A 171 -19.52 18.78 1.61
C ASN A 171 -19.95 19.20 0.20
N PRO A 172 -21.04 20.00 0.04
CA PRO A 172 -21.55 20.39 -1.26
C PRO A 172 -20.60 21.26 -2.09
N GLU A 173 -19.60 21.86 -1.47
CA GLU A 173 -18.55 22.63 -2.16
C GLU A 173 -17.47 21.75 -2.80
N ASN A 174 -17.47 20.45 -2.51
CA ASN A 174 -16.50 19.49 -3.06
C ASN A 174 -17.11 18.72 -4.23
N PHE A 175 -16.28 18.46 -5.24
CA PHE A 175 -16.64 17.61 -6.37
C PHE A 175 -15.90 16.27 -6.27
N ILE A 176 -16.66 15.19 -6.13
CA ILE A 176 -16.16 13.84 -5.89
C ILE A 176 -16.37 12.97 -7.11
N VAL A 177 -15.28 12.46 -7.67
CA VAL A 177 -15.29 11.49 -8.77
C VAL A 177 -14.90 10.12 -8.25
N VAL A 178 -15.61 9.09 -8.63
CA VAL A 178 -15.26 7.69 -8.31
C VAL A 178 -15.22 6.86 -9.59
N SER A 179 -14.09 6.23 -9.83
CA SER A 179 -13.91 5.21 -10.87
C SER A 179 -13.84 3.84 -10.21
N ASP A 180 -14.86 3.01 -10.39
CA ASP A 180 -14.92 1.67 -9.80
C ASP A 180 -15.69 0.70 -10.69
N ALA A 181 -15.40 -0.60 -10.55
CA ALA A 181 -16.13 -1.66 -11.24
C ALA A 181 -17.44 -2.03 -10.53
N TYR A 182 -17.61 -1.60 -9.29
CA TYR A 182 -18.78 -1.90 -8.46
C TYR A 182 -19.40 -0.64 -7.85
N PRO A 183 -20.71 -0.62 -7.60
CA PRO A 183 -21.39 0.47 -6.89
C PRO A 183 -21.08 0.39 -5.37
N THR A 184 -19.84 0.69 -5.01
CA THR A 184 -19.37 0.71 -3.62
C THR A 184 -20.01 1.84 -2.82
N VAL A 185 -19.90 1.78 -1.48
CA VAL A 185 -20.32 2.90 -0.61
C VAL A 185 -19.63 4.21 -1.00
N THR A 186 -18.38 4.15 -1.45
CA THR A 186 -17.65 5.31 -1.96
C THR A 186 -18.28 5.84 -3.25
N ALA A 187 -18.64 4.95 -4.18
CA ALA A 187 -19.31 5.34 -5.43
C ALA A 187 -20.66 6.00 -5.16
N LEU A 188 -21.44 5.49 -4.19
CA LEU A 188 -22.73 6.09 -3.81
C LEU A 188 -22.62 7.48 -3.17
N ALA A 189 -21.43 7.86 -2.72
CA ALA A 189 -21.15 9.19 -2.16
C ALA A 189 -20.58 10.18 -3.19
N ALA A 190 -20.38 9.75 -4.44
CA ALA A 190 -19.77 10.55 -5.51
C ALA A 190 -20.78 11.44 -6.22
N ASP A 191 -20.28 12.56 -6.77
CA ASP A 191 -21.03 13.42 -7.69
C ASP A 191 -20.99 12.87 -9.13
N LEU A 192 -19.87 12.20 -9.48
CA LEU A 192 -19.68 11.55 -10.77
C LEU A 192 -19.13 10.13 -10.60
N ILE A 193 -19.80 9.16 -11.18
CA ILE A 193 -19.35 7.76 -11.24
C ILE A 193 -18.87 7.44 -12.64
N LEU A 194 -17.65 6.93 -12.75
CA LEU A 194 -17.06 6.43 -13.99
C LEU A 194 -16.91 4.91 -13.88
N PRO A 195 -17.80 4.11 -14.47
CA PRO A 195 -17.70 2.66 -14.38
C PRO A 195 -16.46 2.14 -15.10
N THR A 196 -15.65 1.33 -14.41
CA THR A 196 -14.40 0.79 -14.94
C THR A 196 -14.51 -0.68 -15.30
N ALA A 197 -13.86 -1.06 -16.39
CA ALA A 197 -13.71 -2.45 -16.77
C ALA A 197 -12.80 -3.20 -15.79
N MET A 198 -13.15 -4.43 -15.46
CA MET A 198 -12.30 -5.33 -14.67
C MET A 198 -11.13 -5.85 -15.51
N TRP A 199 -10.12 -6.43 -14.84
CA TRP A 199 -8.91 -6.90 -15.53
C TRP A 199 -9.19 -7.88 -16.69
N ALA A 200 -10.16 -8.78 -16.58
CA ALA A 200 -10.54 -9.70 -17.66
C ALA A 200 -11.31 -9.03 -18.81
N GLU A 201 -11.85 -7.84 -18.59
CA GLU A 201 -12.67 -7.07 -19.53
C GLU A 201 -11.87 -6.05 -20.33
N LYS A 202 -10.56 -5.99 -20.10
CA LYS A 202 -9.61 -5.10 -20.79
C LYS A 202 -8.28 -5.81 -21.03
N GLU A 203 -7.43 -5.22 -21.82
CA GLU A 203 -6.04 -5.65 -21.94
C GLU A 203 -5.11 -4.76 -21.12
N GLY A 204 -3.93 -5.23 -20.83
CA GLY A 204 -2.95 -4.48 -20.06
C GLY A 204 -1.69 -5.26 -19.74
N ALA A 205 -0.91 -4.70 -18.84
CA ALA A 205 0.32 -5.31 -18.35
C ALA A 205 0.50 -5.06 -16.85
N PHE A 206 1.13 -6.00 -16.17
CA PHE A 206 1.61 -5.77 -14.82
C PHE A 206 2.97 -6.44 -14.59
N GLY A 207 3.72 -5.90 -13.65
CA GLY A 207 4.94 -6.49 -13.14
C GLY A 207 4.67 -7.39 -11.94
N ASN A 208 5.59 -8.30 -11.68
CA ASN A 208 5.58 -9.14 -10.50
C ASN A 208 6.83 -8.90 -9.63
N ALA A 209 6.96 -9.61 -8.51
CA ALA A 209 8.10 -9.50 -7.61
C ALA A 209 9.45 -9.90 -8.27
N GLU A 210 9.43 -10.70 -9.32
CA GLU A 210 10.60 -11.03 -10.13
C GLU A 210 10.97 -9.94 -11.14
N ARG A 211 10.25 -8.81 -11.16
CA ARG A 211 10.41 -7.72 -12.15
C ARG A 211 10.11 -8.15 -13.60
N ARG A 212 9.31 -9.19 -13.77
CA ARG A 212 8.85 -9.65 -15.09
C ARG A 212 7.60 -8.89 -15.50
N GLY A 213 7.59 -8.27 -16.68
CA GLY A 213 6.39 -7.70 -17.31
C GLY A 213 5.53 -8.82 -17.91
N GLN A 214 4.28 -8.86 -17.54
CA GLN A 214 3.30 -9.84 -18.02
C GLN A 214 2.15 -9.11 -18.70
N PHE A 215 1.84 -9.51 -19.92
CA PHE A 215 0.73 -8.94 -20.69
C PHE A 215 -0.46 -9.88 -20.67
N TRP A 216 -1.65 -9.31 -20.59
CA TRP A 216 -2.89 -10.04 -20.78
C TRP A 216 -3.76 -9.37 -21.82
N ARG A 217 -4.57 -10.15 -22.49
CA ARG A 217 -5.55 -9.68 -23.46
C ARG A 217 -6.93 -9.69 -22.84
N GLN A 218 -7.81 -8.87 -23.37
CA GLN A 218 -9.21 -8.89 -23.02
C GLN A 218 -9.80 -10.28 -23.29
N MET A 219 -10.46 -10.86 -22.29
CA MET A 219 -11.07 -12.19 -22.35
C MET A 219 -12.57 -12.10 -22.59
N VAL A 220 -13.24 -11.10 -22.04
CA VAL A 220 -14.68 -10.87 -22.14
C VAL A 220 -14.94 -9.41 -22.43
N LYS A 221 -16.07 -9.10 -23.05
CA LYS A 221 -16.49 -7.72 -23.29
C LYS A 221 -16.88 -7.05 -21.98
N ALA A 222 -16.42 -5.82 -21.77
CA ALA A 222 -16.84 -5.00 -20.63
C ALA A 222 -18.36 -4.76 -20.67
N PRO A 223 -19.06 -4.87 -19.53
CA PRO A 223 -20.51 -4.67 -19.47
C PRO A 223 -20.88 -3.18 -19.51
N GLY A 224 -22.04 -2.87 -20.06
CA GLY A 224 -22.62 -1.53 -20.04
C GLY A 224 -21.70 -0.45 -20.60
N GLU A 225 -21.49 0.62 -19.82
CA GLU A 225 -20.65 1.77 -20.15
C GLU A 225 -19.23 1.65 -19.59
N SER A 226 -18.86 0.50 -19.01
CA SER A 226 -17.54 0.29 -18.41
C SER A 226 -16.42 0.46 -19.43
N LYS A 227 -15.41 1.23 -19.05
CA LYS A 227 -14.23 1.52 -19.89
C LYS A 227 -12.93 1.15 -19.16
N SER A 228 -11.88 0.93 -19.95
CA SER A 228 -10.51 0.70 -19.44
C SER A 228 -9.89 1.97 -18.90
#